data_14de8ecbe5eb742c0f0f19414de86ab1
#
_entry.id   14de8ecbe5eb742c0f0f19414de86ab1
#
_cell.length_a   1.000
_cell.length_b   1.000
_cell.length_c   1.000
_cell.angle_alpha   90.00
_cell.angle_beta   90.00
_cell.angle_gamma   90.00
#
_symmetry.space_group_name_H-M   'P 1'
#
loop_
_entity.id
_entity.type
_entity.pdbx_description
1 polymer ?
#
loop_
_entity_poly.entity_id
_entity_poly.type
_entity_poly.pdbx_seq_one_letter_code
_entity_poly.pdbx_strand_id
1 'polypeptide(L)' 'MYYPDEVIEEVRTKNDIVSVISQYVRLTKRGGNYFGVCPFHNEKTPSFSVSPGKQMYYCFGCGAGGNVLTFVMQYENY' A
#
# COMPACT_ATOMS: atom_id res chain seq x y z
N MET A 1 -0.38 26.52 -9.41
CA MET A 1 -1.19 26.07 -10.56
C MET A 1 -2.47 25.41 -10.06
N TYR A 2 -3.57 25.70 -10.71
CA TYR A 2 -4.89 25.20 -10.30
C TYR A 2 -5.32 24.04 -11.18
N TYR A 3 -5.79 22.95 -10.58
CA TYR A 3 -6.33 21.80 -11.29
C TYR A 3 -7.81 21.60 -10.95
N PRO A 4 -8.64 21.19 -11.91
CA PRO A 4 -10.02 20.82 -11.60
C PRO A 4 -10.07 19.63 -10.64
N ASP A 5 -11.15 19.54 -9.86
CA ASP A 5 -11.31 18.48 -8.88
C ASP A 5 -11.24 17.11 -9.52
N GLU A 6 -11.73 16.95 -10.74
CA GLU A 6 -11.70 15.68 -11.45
C GLU A 6 -10.28 15.20 -11.70
N VAL A 7 -9.37 16.12 -12.07
CA VAL A 7 -7.98 15.78 -12.32
C VAL A 7 -7.28 15.39 -11.01
N ILE A 8 -7.56 16.14 -9.95
CA ILE A 8 -6.97 15.85 -8.62
C ILE A 8 -7.40 14.47 -8.13
N GLU A 9 -8.67 14.14 -8.29
CA GLU A 9 -9.20 12.85 -7.87
C GLU A 9 -8.64 11.72 -8.70
N GLU A 10 -8.45 11.91 -10.00
CA GLU A 10 -7.84 10.89 -10.86
C GLU A 10 -6.40 10.60 -10.46
N VAL A 11 -5.62 11.63 -10.18
CA VAL A 11 -4.23 11.48 -9.74
C VAL A 11 -4.19 10.74 -8.41
N ARG A 12 -5.08 11.10 -7.49
CA ARG A 12 -5.15 10.44 -6.19
C ARG A 12 -5.49 8.95 -6.32
N THR A 13 -6.44 8.62 -7.19
CA THR A 13 -6.84 7.24 -7.42
C THR A 13 -5.70 6.41 -8.00
N LYS A 14 -4.96 6.96 -8.96
CA LYS A 14 -3.85 6.26 -9.59
C LYS A 14 -2.69 6.01 -8.61
N ASN A 15 -2.57 6.86 -7.59
CA ASN A 15 -1.52 6.75 -6.59
C ASN A 15 -2.03 6.23 -5.25
N ASP A 16 -3.23 5.68 -5.24
CA ASP A 16 -3.78 5.06 -4.03
C ASP A 16 -2.92 3.88 -3.61
N ILE A 17 -2.61 3.82 -2.31
CA ILE A 17 -1.69 2.81 -1.80
C ILE A 17 -2.18 1.39 -2.05
N VAL A 18 -3.48 1.15 -1.95
CA VAL A 18 -4.04 -0.18 -2.19
C VAL A 18 -3.84 -0.56 -3.66
N SER A 19 -4.11 0.36 -4.58
CA SER A 19 -3.94 0.12 -6.01
C SER A 19 -2.49 -0.16 -6.36
N VAL A 20 -1.57 0.61 -5.80
CA VAL A 20 -0.14 0.43 -6.08
C VAL A 20 0.36 -0.89 -5.52
N ILE A 21 0.09 -1.16 -4.24
CA ILE A 21 0.60 -2.36 -3.59
C ILE A 21 -0.03 -3.63 -4.18
N SER A 22 -1.30 -3.57 -4.58
CA SER A 22 -1.97 -4.76 -5.14
C SER A 22 -1.36 -5.21 -6.47
N GLN A 23 -0.54 -4.38 -7.12
CA GLN A 23 0.20 -4.79 -8.30
C GLN A 23 1.38 -5.71 -7.96
N TYR A 24 1.82 -5.71 -6.72
CA TYR A 24 2.97 -6.48 -6.26
C TYR A 24 2.59 -7.55 -5.25
N VAL A 25 1.55 -7.31 -4.47
CA VAL A 25 1.14 -8.17 -3.36
C VAL A 25 -0.35 -8.45 -3.50
N ARG A 26 -0.73 -9.71 -3.31
CA ARG A 26 -2.13 -10.07 -3.32
C ARG A 26 -2.78 -9.63 -2.00
N LEU A 27 -3.72 -8.72 -2.09
CA LEU A 27 -4.38 -8.16 -0.91
C LEU A 27 -5.83 -8.65 -0.82
N THR A 28 -6.28 -8.93 0.40
CA THR A 28 -7.64 -9.32 0.70
C THR A 28 -8.26 -8.28 1.63
N LYS A 29 -9.42 -7.77 1.25
CA LYS A 29 -10.13 -6.77 2.05
C LYS A 29 -10.78 -7.41 3.26
N ARG A 30 -10.51 -6.83 4.44
CA ARG A 30 -11.15 -7.24 5.69
C ARG A 30 -11.48 -6.00 6.50
N GLY A 31 -12.77 -5.73 6.64
CA GLY A 31 -13.21 -4.50 7.29
C GLY A 31 -12.76 -3.29 6.48
N GLY A 32 -12.13 -2.33 7.13
CA GLY A 32 -11.65 -1.12 6.46
C GLY A 32 -10.24 -1.22 5.93
N ASN A 33 -9.57 -2.37 6.09
CA ASN A 33 -8.18 -2.53 5.70
C ASN A 33 -7.99 -3.70 4.74
N TYR A 34 -6.78 -3.80 4.18
CA TYR A 34 -6.39 -4.89 3.30
C TYR A 34 -5.23 -5.64 3.91
N PHE A 35 -5.19 -6.97 3.72
CA PHE A 35 -4.18 -7.82 4.32
C PHE A 35 -3.59 -8.75 3.29
N GLY A 36 -2.30 -9.07 3.45
CA GLY A 36 -1.61 -9.97 2.55
C GLY A 36 -0.31 -10.46 3.17
N VAL A 37 0.43 -11.26 2.39
CA VAL A 37 1.73 -11.76 2.81
C VAL A 37 2.78 -10.71 2.49
N CYS A 38 3.60 -10.37 3.46
CA CYS A 38 4.62 -9.32 3.31
C CYS A 38 5.64 -9.69 2.23
N PRO A 39 5.93 -8.79 1.28
CA PRO A 39 6.92 -9.05 0.24
C PRO A 39 8.35 -8.80 0.69
N PHE A 40 8.55 -8.24 1.88
CA PHE A 40 9.89 -7.84 2.34
C PHE A 40 10.58 -8.89 3.18
N HIS A 41 9.86 -9.95 3.55
CA HIS A 41 10.47 -11.06 4.27
C HIS A 41 9.72 -12.35 3.93
N ASN A 42 10.36 -13.48 4.21
CA ASN A 42 9.79 -14.79 3.89
C ASN A 42 8.80 -15.22 4.95
N GLU A 43 7.51 -15.10 4.65
CA GLU A 43 6.45 -15.45 5.59
C GLU A 43 5.22 -15.95 4.83
N LYS A 44 4.45 -16.84 5.48
CA LYS A 44 3.24 -17.40 4.89
C LYS A 44 1.97 -16.83 5.51
N THR A 45 2.09 -16.17 6.65
CA THR A 45 0.95 -15.60 7.37
C THR A 45 0.66 -14.19 6.83
N PRO A 46 -0.63 -13.82 6.65
CA PRO A 46 -0.98 -12.48 6.14
C PRO A 46 -0.81 -11.42 7.22
N SER A 47 0.42 -11.06 7.52
CA SER A 47 0.77 -10.07 8.52
C SER A 47 0.98 -8.66 7.95
N PHE A 48 0.88 -8.53 6.63
CA PHE A 48 1.05 -7.25 5.94
C PHE A 48 -0.30 -6.54 5.84
N SER A 49 -0.38 -5.33 6.40
CA SER A 49 -1.62 -4.57 6.47
C SER A 49 -1.50 -3.28 5.67
N VAL A 50 -2.55 -2.94 4.92
CA VAL A 50 -2.63 -1.69 4.16
C VAL A 50 -3.89 -0.95 4.57
N SER A 51 -3.74 0.31 4.97
CA SER A 51 -4.84 1.17 5.37
C SER A 51 -5.14 2.20 4.30
N PRO A 52 -6.25 2.06 3.55
CA PRO A 52 -6.59 3.06 2.53
C PRO A 52 -6.96 4.41 3.14
N GLY A 53 -7.56 4.42 4.31
CA GLY A 53 -7.91 5.67 4.98
C GLY A 53 -6.70 6.51 5.36
N LYS A 54 -5.64 5.86 5.80
CA LYS A 54 -4.39 6.53 6.18
C LYS A 54 -3.38 6.57 5.06
N GLN A 55 -3.61 5.83 3.98
CA GLN A 55 -2.66 5.69 2.88
C GLN A 55 -1.29 5.23 3.36
N MET A 56 -1.30 4.22 4.23
CA MET A 56 -0.09 3.66 4.83
C MET A 56 -0.17 2.14 4.88
N TYR A 57 0.98 1.51 4.96
CA TYR A 57 1.07 0.07 5.15
C TYR A 57 1.92 -0.24 6.38
N TYR A 58 1.75 -1.44 6.91
CA TYR A 58 2.57 -1.92 8.02
C TYR A 58 2.59 -3.44 8.04
N CYS A 59 3.77 -4.01 8.26
CA CYS A 59 3.91 -5.45 8.42
C CYS A 59 4.15 -5.78 9.89
N PHE A 60 3.24 -6.54 10.47
CA PHE A 60 3.35 -6.93 11.87
C PHE A 60 4.42 -7.99 12.12
N GLY A 61 4.93 -8.61 11.04
CA GLY A 61 5.97 -9.61 11.14
C GLY A 61 7.38 -9.03 11.17
N CYS A 62 7.66 -8.03 10.33
CA CYS A 62 9.01 -7.48 10.23
C CYS A 62 9.10 -5.99 10.59
N GLY A 63 7.98 -5.33 10.84
CA GLY A 63 7.98 -3.93 11.21
C GLY A 63 8.12 -2.96 10.05
N ALA A 64 8.18 -3.44 8.81
CA ALA A 64 8.23 -2.55 7.65
C ALA A 64 6.94 -1.75 7.55
N GLY A 65 7.04 -0.46 7.24
CA GLY A 65 5.86 0.39 7.14
C GLY A 65 6.17 1.74 6.54
N GLY A 66 5.12 2.44 6.13
CA GLY A 66 5.24 3.77 5.55
C GLY A 66 4.13 4.07 4.57
N ASN A 67 4.36 5.06 3.72
CA ASN A 67 3.40 5.47 2.69
C ASN A 67 3.68 4.77 1.36
N VAL A 68 2.94 5.18 0.31
CA VAL A 68 3.08 4.55 -1.00
C VAL A 68 4.49 4.72 -1.57
N LEU A 69 5.08 5.88 -1.39
CA LEU A 69 6.44 6.13 -1.88
C LEU A 69 7.46 5.26 -1.15
N THR A 70 7.32 5.14 0.17
CA THR A 70 8.18 4.27 0.97
C THR A 70 8.09 2.82 0.50
N PHE A 71 6.87 2.35 0.19
CA PHE A 71 6.68 1.00 -0.31
C PHE A 71 7.42 0.78 -1.64
N VAL A 72 7.24 1.69 -2.59
CA VAL A 72 7.86 1.56 -3.90
C VAL A 72 9.38 1.56 -3.78
N MET A 73 9.93 2.47 -2.98
CA MET A 73 11.37 2.55 -2.77
C MET A 73 11.91 1.29 -2.12
N GLN A 74 11.21 0.76 -1.14
CA GLN A 74 11.64 -0.44 -0.43
C GLN A 74 11.52 -1.68 -1.32
N TYR A 75 10.45 -1.79 -2.09
CA TYR A 75 10.23 -2.92 -2.99
C TYR A 75 11.23 -2.93 -4.14
N GLU A 76 11.50 -1.76 -4.72
CA GLU A 76 12.44 -1.62 -5.83
C GLU A 76 13.90 -1.54 -5.37
N ASN A 77 14.11 -1.50 -4.08
CA ASN A 77 15.45 -1.46 -3.47
C ASN A 77 16.24 -0.19 -3.85
N TYR A 78 15.56 0.93 -3.80
CA TYR A 78 16.21 2.22 -4.02
C TYR A 78 16.88 2.73 -2.77
#